data_a48a4f5307ef42292dde8bcff0bbe0ae
#
_entry.id   a48a4f5307ef42292dde8bcff0bbe0ae
#
_cell.length_a   1.000
_cell.length_b   1.000
_cell.length_c   1.000
_cell.angle_alpha   90.00
_cell.angle_beta   90.00
_cell.angle_gamma   90.00
#
_symmetry.space_group_name_H-M   'P 1'
#
loop_
_entity.id
_entity.type
_entity.pdbx_description
1 polymer ?
#
loop_
_entity_poly.entity_id
_entity_poly.type
_entity_poly.pdbx_seq_one_letter_code
_entity_poly.pdbx_strand_id
1 'polypeptide(L)'
;MIDKSIKILVVDDFPTMRRIVRNLLKELEFLNVDEAEDGAAGIEKLRGGNFGFVVSDWNMPNMDGLTMLQTIRADPELKKLPVLMVTAEAKKENIVAAAQAGANGYVVKPFTAATLEEKITKIFEKLAKEAG
;
A
#
# COMPACT_ATOMS: atom_id res chain seq x y z
N MET A 1 11.54 -9.66 -11.89
CA MET A 1 11.05 -8.43 -12.56
C MET A 1 9.59 -8.19 -12.18
N ILE A 2 9.25 -6.96 -11.83
CA ILE A 2 7.88 -6.62 -11.41
C ILE A 2 7.00 -6.39 -12.63
N ASP A 3 5.82 -7.02 -12.64
CA ASP A 3 4.83 -6.83 -13.69
C ASP A 3 4.23 -5.42 -13.56
N LYS A 4 4.49 -4.56 -14.53
CA LYS A 4 4.00 -3.17 -14.53
C LYS A 4 2.51 -3.05 -14.81
N SER A 5 1.86 -4.13 -15.20
CA SER A 5 0.41 -4.16 -15.42
C SER A 5 -0.39 -4.45 -14.15
N ILE A 6 0.27 -4.69 -13.03
CA ILE A 6 -0.43 -4.97 -11.77
C ILE A 6 -1.35 -3.80 -11.42
N LYS A 7 -2.49 -4.14 -10.83
CA LYS A 7 -3.45 -3.14 -10.40
C LYS A 7 -3.13 -2.71 -8.98
N ILE A 8 -2.90 -1.41 -8.80
CA ILE A 8 -2.49 -0.84 -7.51
C ILE A 8 -3.61 0.03 -6.96
N LEU A 9 -3.93 -0.13 -5.67
CA LEU A 9 -4.86 0.75 -4.98
C LEU A 9 -4.08 1.73 -4.11
N VAL A 10 -4.35 3.02 -4.27
CA VAL A 10 -3.79 4.09 -3.44
C VAL A 10 -4.89 4.56 -2.50
N VAL A 11 -4.66 4.44 -1.19
CA VAL A 11 -5.63 4.81 -0.16
C VAL A 11 -5.08 5.95 0.67
N ASP A 12 -5.76 7.09 0.64
CA ASP A 12 -5.36 8.29 1.37
C ASP A 12 -6.57 9.22 1.40
N ASP A 13 -6.86 9.85 2.55
CA ASP A 13 -8.00 10.76 2.68
C ASP A 13 -7.76 12.12 2.00
N PHE A 14 -6.52 12.41 1.62
CA PHE A 14 -6.12 13.68 1.02
C PHE A 14 -6.04 13.55 -0.51
N PRO A 15 -6.94 14.17 -1.27
CA PRO A 15 -6.93 14.04 -2.74
C PRO A 15 -5.61 14.45 -3.39
N THR A 16 -4.98 15.51 -2.86
CA THR A 16 -3.68 15.98 -3.37
C THR A 16 -2.61 14.90 -3.20
N MET A 17 -2.60 14.23 -2.04
CA MET A 17 -1.63 13.18 -1.78
C MET A 17 -1.87 11.96 -2.67
N ARG A 18 -3.14 11.58 -2.89
CA ARG A 18 -3.46 10.49 -3.82
C ARG A 18 -2.91 10.79 -5.22
N ARG A 19 -3.07 12.04 -5.67
CA ARG A 19 -2.55 12.46 -6.98
C ARG A 19 -1.03 12.37 -7.03
N ILE A 20 -0.35 12.82 -5.97
CA ILE A 20 1.11 12.76 -5.89
C ILE A 20 1.59 11.32 -5.99
N VAL A 21 1.02 10.41 -5.20
CA VAL A 21 1.41 9.00 -5.22
C VAL A 21 1.13 8.38 -6.59
N ARG A 22 -0.03 8.67 -7.16
CA ARG A 22 -0.39 8.18 -8.49
C ARG A 22 0.60 8.65 -9.56
N ASN A 23 1.01 9.93 -9.49
CA ASN A 23 1.99 10.46 -10.43
C ASN A 23 3.37 9.81 -10.27
N LEU A 24 3.79 9.55 -9.02
CA LEU A 24 5.05 8.85 -8.76
C LEU A 24 5.00 7.42 -9.32
N LEU A 25 3.90 6.73 -9.14
CA LEU A 25 3.71 5.40 -9.70
C LEU A 25 3.74 5.43 -11.24
N LYS A 26 3.14 6.46 -11.82
CA LYS A 26 3.16 6.66 -13.28
C LYS A 26 4.58 6.85 -13.80
N GLU A 27 5.42 7.62 -13.08
CA GLU A 27 6.82 7.77 -13.42
C GLU A 27 7.56 6.43 -13.43
N LEU A 28 7.14 5.52 -12.56
CA LEU A 28 7.71 4.18 -12.46
C LEU A 28 7.05 3.19 -13.44
N GLU A 29 6.18 3.70 -14.32
CA GLU A 29 5.48 2.94 -15.36
C GLU A 29 4.35 2.04 -14.84
N PHE A 30 3.86 2.28 -13.62
CA PHE A 30 2.66 1.64 -13.10
C PHE A 30 1.45 2.50 -13.48
N LEU A 31 0.72 2.09 -14.50
CA LEU A 31 -0.39 2.88 -15.04
C LEU A 31 -1.78 2.40 -14.61
N ASN A 32 -1.86 1.20 -14.06
CA ASN A 32 -3.14 0.62 -13.64
C ASN A 32 -3.37 0.90 -12.15
N VAL A 33 -3.77 2.13 -11.85
CA VAL A 33 -3.90 2.64 -10.48
C VAL A 33 -5.33 3.11 -10.22
N ASP A 34 -5.92 2.68 -9.11
CA ASP A 34 -7.19 3.18 -8.62
C ASP A 34 -6.98 3.83 -7.24
N GLU A 35 -7.99 4.53 -6.75
CA GLU A 35 -7.90 5.32 -5.52
C GLU A 35 -9.06 5.05 -4.59
N ALA A 36 -8.82 5.22 -3.28
CA ALA A 36 -9.86 5.19 -2.26
C ALA A 36 -9.56 6.26 -1.22
N GLU A 37 -10.60 6.83 -0.62
CA GLU A 37 -10.48 7.95 0.31
C GLU A 37 -10.28 7.55 1.77
N ASP A 38 -10.52 6.31 2.12
CA ASP A 38 -10.31 5.77 3.47
C ASP A 38 -10.24 4.24 3.42
N GLY A 39 -9.98 3.64 4.60
CA GLY A 39 -9.83 2.20 4.68
C GLY A 39 -11.10 1.43 4.33
N ALA A 40 -12.26 1.95 4.71
CA ALA A 40 -13.53 1.28 4.42
C ALA A 40 -13.79 1.24 2.91
N ALA A 41 -13.63 2.38 2.23
CA ALA A 41 -13.75 2.44 0.77
C ALA A 41 -12.69 1.57 0.09
N GLY A 42 -11.48 1.52 0.67
CA GLY A 42 -10.41 0.68 0.17
C GLY A 42 -10.77 -0.79 0.20
N ILE A 43 -11.26 -1.28 1.32
CA ILE A 43 -11.68 -2.69 1.46
C ILE A 43 -12.79 -3.02 0.46
N GLU A 44 -13.76 -2.13 0.31
CA GLU A 44 -14.84 -2.33 -0.64
C GLU A 44 -14.31 -2.51 -2.07
N LYS A 45 -13.37 -1.66 -2.49
CA LYS A 45 -12.77 -1.77 -3.82
C LYS A 45 -11.89 -3.01 -3.98
N LEU A 46 -11.19 -3.41 -2.93
CA LEU A 46 -10.31 -4.57 -2.99
C LEU A 46 -11.08 -5.88 -3.21
N ARG A 47 -12.26 -5.98 -2.64
CA ARG A 47 -13.08 -7.19 -2.80
C ARG A 47 -13.56 -7.31 -4.25
N GLY A 48 -13.11 -8.37 -4.91
CA GLY A 48 -13.45 -8.62 -6.31
C GLY A 48 -12.76 -7.73 -7.32
N GLY A 49 -11.79 -6.91 -6.88
CA GLY A 49 -11.13 -5.94 -7.76
C GLY A 49 -9.86 -6.42 -8.44
N ASN A 50 -9.36 -7.59 -8.10
CA ASN A 50 -8.13 -8.16 -8.66
C ASN A 50 -6.89 -7.26 -8.50
N PHE A 51 -6.78 -6.58 -7.36
CA PHE A 51 -5.62 -5.75 -7.07
C PHE A 51 -4.41 -6.59 -6.71
N GLY A 52 -3.22 -6.11 -7.09
CA GLY A 52 -1.96 -6.81 -6.82
C GLY A 52 -1.06 -6.09 -5.82
N PHE A 53 -1.40 -4.88 -5.42
CA PHE A 53 -0.60 -4.09 -4.50
C PHE A 53 -1.42 -2.95 -3.90
N VAL A 54 -1.13 -2.60 -2.64
CA VAL A 54 -1.82 -1.49 -1.95
C VAL A 54 -0.77 -0.53 -1.38
N VAL A 55 -0.99 0.77 -1.60
CA VAL A 55 -0.23 1.85 -0.95
C VAL A 55 -1.23 2.60 -0.09
N SER A 56 -1.09 2.54 1.22
CA SER A 56 -2.07 3.11 2.14
C SER A 56 -1.47 4.08 3.14
N ASP A 57 -2.10 5.24 3.29
CA ASP A 57 -1.81 6.15 4.39
C ASP A 57 -2.21 5.50 5.72
N TRP A 58 -1.61 5.95 6.81
CA TRP A 58 -1.91 5.46 8.15
C TRP A 58 -3.14 6.14 8.75
N ASN A 59 -3.14 7.48 8.78
CA ASN A 59 -4.19 8.26 9.43
C ASN A 59 -5.29 8.64 8.46
N MET A 60 -6.45 8.03 8.60
CA MET A 60 -7.61 8.29 7.76
C MET A 60 -8.88 8.22 8.61
N PRO A 61 -9.95 8.96 8.24
CA PRO A 61 -11.23 8.84 8.94
C PRO A 61 -11.91 7.52 8.63
N ASN A 62 -12.95 7.18 9.37
CA ASN A 62 -13.78 5.99 9.24
C ASN A 62 -13.03 4.69 9.52
N MET A 63 -12.00 4.38 8.74
CA MET A 63 -11.13 3.23 8.98
C MET A 63 -9.70 3.66 8.62
N ASP A 64 -8.79 3.63 9.61
CA ASP A 64 -7.39 3.97 9.37
C ASP A 64 -6.62 2.87 8.65
N GLY A 65 -5.37 3.18 8.28
CA GLY A 65 -4.55 2.24 7.51
C GLY A 65 -4.21 0.98 8.28
N LEU A 66 -3.98 1.07 9.58
CA LEU A 66 -3.67 -0.11 10.39
C LEU A 66 -4.86 -1.06 10.45
N THR A 67 -6.05 -0.51 10.70
CA THR A 67 -7.29 -1.30 10.74
C THR A 67 -7.58 -1.92 9.37
N MET A 68 -7.36 -1.17 8.29
CA MET A 68 -7.52 -1.69 6.94
C MET A 68 -6.56 -2.86 6.71
N LEU A 69 -5.29 -2.72 7.11
CA LEU A 69 -4.30 -3.79 6.98
C LEU A 69 -4.72 -5.04 7.75
N GLN A 70 -5.18 -4.87 9.00
CA GLN A 70 -5.67 -5.98 9.81
C GLN A 70 -6.85 -6.67 9.13
N THR A 71 -7.75 -5.91 8.53
CA THR A 71 -8.91 -6.42 7.80
C THR A 71 -8.48 -7.22 6.57
N ILE A 72 -7.49 -6.70 5.83
CA ILE A 72 -6.93 -7.40 4.66
C ILE A 72 -6.35 -8.76 5.09
N ARG A 73 -5.58 -8.79 6.17
CA ARG A 73 -4.92 -10.02 6.62
C ARG A 73 -5.91 -11.04 7.18
N ALA A 74 -7.06 -10.59 7.67
CA ALA A 74 -8.11 -11.47 8.18
C ALA A 74 -9.04 -12.00 7.07
N ASP A 75 -9.01 -11.41 5.88
CA ASP A 75 -9.87 -11.79 4.78
C ASP A 75 -9.22 -12.89 3.94
N PRO A 76 -9.86 -14.08 3.78
CA PRO A 76 -9.28 -15.19 3.02
C PRO A 76 -8.92 -14.82 1.57
N GLU A 77 -9.64 -13.89 0.96
CA GLU A 77 -9.38 -13.47 -0.43
C GLU A 77 -8.25 -12.45 -0.52
N LEU A 78 -8.03 -11.64 0.53
CA LEU A 78 -7.11 -10.51 0.50
C LEU A 78 -5.84 -10.72 1.32
N LYS A 79 -5.78 -11.74 2.14
CA LYS A 79 -4.71 -11.91 3.16
C LYS A 79 -3.28 -11.95 2.62
N LYS A 80 -3.08 -12.24 1.35
CA LYS A 80 -1.74 -12.30 0.73
C LYS A 80 -1.38 -11.04 -0.05
N LEU A 81 -2.28 -10.07 -0.09
CA LEU A 81 -2.08 -8.84 -0.86
C LEU A 81 -0.94 -8.02 -0.26
N PRO A 82 0.07 -7.64 -1.07
CA PRO A 82 1.16 -6.81 -0.55
C PRO A 82 0.66 -5.41 -0.20
N VAL A 83 1.06 -4.91 0.97
CA VAL A 83 0.67 -3.60 1.47
C VAL A 83 1.89 -2.79 1.88
N LEU A 84 2.04 -1.60 1.29
CA LEU A 84 3.04 -0.61 1.68
C LEU A 84 2.35 0.49 2.47
N MET A 85 2.76 0.67 3.72
CA MET A 85 2.19 1.72 4.58
C MET A 85 2.93 3.03 4.39
N VAL A 86 2.19 4.13 4.32
CA VAL A 86 2.74 5.48 4.19
C VAL A 86 2.44 6.23 5.48
N THR A 87 3.47 6.82 6.09
CA THR A 87 3.33 7.51 7.36
C THR A 87 4.01 8.88 7.33
N ALA A 88 3.47 9.84 8.08
CA ALA A 88 4.09 11.15 8.22
C ALA A 88 5.26 11.12 9.21
N GLU A 89 5.35 10.12 10.07
CA GLU A 89 6.39 10.01 11.09
C GLU A 89 6.92 8.58 11.19
N ALA A 90 8.25 8.44 11.29
CA ALA A 90 8.89 7.15 11.46
C ALA A 90 9.02 6.80 12.96
N LYS A 91 7.91 6.73 13.68
CA LYS A 91 7.92 6.32 15.08
C LYS A 91 8.11 4.81 15.17
N LYS A 92 9.05 4.40 16.02
CA LYS A 92 9.38 2.98 16.19
C LYS A 92 8.17 2.13 16.52
N GLU A 93 7.30 2.58 17.43
CA GLU A 93 6.09 1.84 17.81
C GLU A 93 5.12 1.67 16.65
N ASN A 94 5.04 2.65 15.75
CA ASN A 94 4.19 2.54 14.56
C ASN A 94 4.77 1.55 13.55
N ILE A 95 6.08 1.58 13.37
CA ILE A 95 6.77 0.65 12.47
C ILE A 95 6.59 -0.79 12.97
N VAL A 96 6.75 -1.00 14.28
CA VAL A 96 6.56 -2.31 14.89
C VAL A 96 5.11 -2.77 14.75
N ALA A 97 4.15 -1.87 15.03
CA ALA A 97 2.72 -2.19 14.91
C ALA A 97 2.36 -2.59 13.47
N ALA A 98 2.88 -1.86 12.48
CA ALA A 98 2.65 -2.18 11.07
C ALA A 98 3.22 -3.56 10.72
N ALA A 99 4.45 -3.84 11.14
CA ALA A 99 5.11 -5.12 10.87
C ALA A 99 4.33 -6.28 11.52
N GLN A 100 3.89 -6.10 12.77
CA GLN A 100 3.10 -7.10 13.49
C GLN A 100 1.75 -7.35 12.83
N ALA A 101 1.15 -6.31 12.25
CA ALA A 101 -0.11 -6.44 11.53
C ALA A 101 0.05 -7.03 10.12
N GLY A 102 1.29 -7.21 9.66
CA GLY A 102 1.57 -7.87 8.39
C GLY A 102 1.83 -6.93 7.22
N ALA A 103 2.27 -5.68 7.49
CA ALA A 103 2.69 -4.77 6.42
C ALA A 103 3.95 -5.32 5.75
N ASN A 104 4.03 -5.19 4.43
CA ASN A 104 5.19 -5.63 3.68
C ASN A 104 6.32 -4.59 3.67
N GLY A 105 5.99 -3.34 3.98
CA GLY A 105 6.97 -2.27 4.10
C GLY A 105 6.30 -0.99 4.57
N TYR A 106 7.11 0.04 4.77
CA TYR A 106 6.61 1.38 5.09
C TYR A 106 7.50 2.42 4.45
N VAL A 107 6.96 3.62 4.23
CA VAL A 107 7.69 4.76 3.70
C VAL A 107 7.21 6.02 4.40
N VAL A 108 8.12 6.97 4.63
CA VAL A 108 7.83 8.22 5.35
C VAL A 108 7.63 9.36 4.35
N LYS A 109 6.56 10.13 4.54
CA LYS A 109 6.28 11.33 3.73
C LYS A 109 7.21 12.49 4.10
N PRO A 110 7.64 13.30 3.14
CA PRO A 110 7.50 13.11 1.70
C PRO A 110 8.53 12.12 1.17
N PHE A 111 8.23 11.48 0.06
CA PHE A 111 9.16 10.54 -0.56
C PHE A 111 9.23 10.78 -2.07
N THR A 112 10.32 10.29 -2.69
CA THR A 112 10.56 10.44 -4.13
C THR A 112 10.14 9.18 -4.88
N ALA A 113 10.10 9.27 -6.20
CA ALA A 113 9.85 8.10 -7.04
C ALA A 113 10.93 7.04 -6.81
N ALA A 114 12.20 7.44 -6.64
CA ALA A 114 13.30 6.52 -6.40
C ALA A 114 13.10 5.73 -5.08
N THR A 115 12.68 6.41 -4.01
CA THR A 115 12.41 5.76 -2.73
C THR A 115 11.23 4.79 -2.85
N LEU A 116 10.17 5.22 -3.53
CA LEU A 116 9.00 4.37 -3.74
C LEU A 116 9.36 3.12 -4.54
N GLU A 117 10.15 3.28 -5.61
CA GLU A 117 10.62 2.16 -6.42
C GLU A 117 11.44 1.16 -5.58
N GLU A 118 12.34 1.67 -4.75
CA GLU A 118 13.15 0.83 -3.86
C GLU A 118 12.27 0.00 -2.94
N LYS A 119 11.25 0.61 -2.33
CA LYS A 119 10.34 -0.08 -1.42
C LYS A 119 9.53 -1.15 -2.15
N ILE A 120 8.99 -0.82 -3.30
CA ILE A 120 8.20 -1.77 -4.10
C ILE A 120 9.08 -2.95 -4.53
N THR A 121 10.28 -2.67 -5.02
CA THR A 121 11.22 -3.70 -5.47
C THR A 121 11.57 -4.66 -4.35
N LYS A 122 11.90 -4.13 -3.18
CA LYS A 122 12.24 -4.97 -2.01
C LYS A 122 11.09 -5.86 -1.58
N ILE A 123 9.87 -5.32 -1.62
CA ILE A 123 8.67 -6.09 -1.26
C ILE A 123 8.51 -7.28 -2.20
N PHE A 124 8.58 -7.06 -3.51
CA PHE A 124 8.39 -8.13 -4.49
C PHE A 124 9.54 -9.12 -4.49
N GLU A 125 10.77 -8.67 -4.24
CA GLU A 125 11.92 -9.59 -4.12
C GLU A 125 11.73 -10.52 -2.93
N LYS A 126 11.30 -9.98 -1.79
CA LYS A 126 11.05 -10.80 -0.59
C LYS A 126 9.93 -11.80 -0.81
N LEU A 127 8.84 -11.38 -1.45
CA LEU A 127 7.72 -12.26 -1.76
C LEU A 127 8.14 -13.39 -2.71
N ALA A 128 8.98 -13.09 -3.69
CA ALA A 128 9.49 -14.09 -4.62
C ALA A 128 10.33 -15.14 -3.89
N LYS A 129 11.16 -14.72 -2.94
CA LYS A 129 11.95 -15.65 -2.11
C LYS A 129 11.07 -16.54 -1.24
N GLU A 130 10.02 -15.97 -0.64
CA GLU A 130 9.11 -16.71 0.22
C GLU A 130 8.26 -17.71 -0.58
N ALA A 131 7.93 -17.39 -1.82
CA ALA A 131 7.16 -18.25 -2.70
C ALA A 131 8.01 -19.35 -3.33
N GLY A 132 9.31 -19.11 -3.43
CA GLY A 132 10.25 -20.04 -4.00
C GLY A 132 10.84 -20.94 -2.96
#